data_6e53326386de6983291068cc7194bfce
#
_entry.id   6e53326386de6983291068cc7194bfce
#
_cell.length_a   1.000
_cell.length_b   1.000
_cell.length_c   1.000
_cell.angle_alpha   90.00
_cell.angle_beta   90.00
_cell.angle_gamma   90.00
#
_symmetry.space_group_name_H-M   'P 1'
#
loop_
_entity.id
_entity.type
_entity.pdbx_description
1 polymer ?
#
loop_
_entity_poly.entity_id
_entity_poly.type
_entity_poly.pdbx_seq_one_letter_code
_entity_poly.pdbx_strand_id
1 'polypeptide(L)'
;IGSTNGDRRKRILEIAKEMGYVPNQAAIHLKLSRSYVIGLYFSTISKMTSPFVLHDVLTGVYSIVGSKYNIVVKGIDMHEAGTLNPTYYDGIIVLSQRTEDRAFMEEVLEKKIPMVVICRKVDIDALNVTTDETKAMETAMDYLIENGHRNICVIEGAPNLDSTRLRHIGWQNAARKHGLDPDIIPTVSGTYRYASGYQGAKLLLEYHPTALLCFNDEMAFGAREAIVEEGLKVPDDVSLIGFDNWDMSGYSSMKLTTVERSMSEIAKEGTRVLLRRIEDGVEDNRRIVLENRLIVRNTVRRLV
;
A
#
# COMPACT_ATOMS: atom_id res chain seq x y z
N ILE A 1 47.40 -32.27 16.71
CA ILE A 1 47.09 -30.84 16.81
C ILE A 1 46.12 -30.58 15.67
N GLY A 2 44.85 -30.75 15.96
CA GLY A 2 43.79 -30.71 14.96
C GLY A 2 43.41 -29.27 14.60
N SER A 3 43.43 -28.92 13.30
CA SER A 3 42.78 -27.74 12.82
C SER A 3 41.29 -27.84 13.12
N THR A 4 40.72 -26.86 13.79
CA THR A 4 39.31 -26.81 14.09
C THR A 4 38.52 -26.78 12.78
N ASN A 5 37.32 -27.36 12.76
CA ASN A 5 36.42 -27.41 11.60
C ASN A 5 36.22 -25.99 10.96
N GLY A 6 36.44 -24.94 11.74
CA GLY A 6 36.38 -23.53 11.33
C GLY A 6 37.53 -23.11 10.37
N ASP A 7 38.77 -23.50 10.65
CA ASP A 7 39.92 -23.11 9.85
C ASP A 7 39.92 -23.80 8.48
N ARG A 8 39.46 -25.05 8.45
CA ARG A 8 39.30 -25.80 7.19
C ARG A 8 38.22 -25.20 6.30
N ARG A 9 37.12 -24.77 6.91
CA ARG A 9 36.01 -24.10 6.18
C ARG A 9 36.46 -22.76 5.61
N LYS A 10 37.22 -21.96 6.38
CA LYS A 10 37.75 -20.67 5.96
C LYS A 10 38.69 -20.79 4.75
N ARG A 11 39.60 -21.76 4.83
CA ARG A 11 40.56 -22.05 3.73
C ARG A 11 39.86 -22.52 2.45
N ILE A 12 38.78 -23.35 2.57
CA ILE A 12 37.99 -23.78 1.40
C ILE A 12 37.30 -22.59 0.75
N LEU A 13 36.74 -21.66 1.54
CA LEU A 13 36.09 -20.46 1.04
C LEU A 13 37.07 -19.50 0.34
N GLU A 14 38.30 -19.37 0.87
CA GLU A 14 39.35 -18.56 0.25
C GLU A 14 39.75 -19.14 -1.11
N ILE A 15 40.02 -20.44 -1.19
CA ILE A 15 40.35 -21.12 -2.44
C ILE A 15 39.20 -21.04 -3.46
N ALA A 16 37.95 -21.22 -3.02
CA ALA A 16 36.81 -21.10 -3.89
C ALA A 16 36.69 -19.68 -4.49
N LYS A 17 36.97 -18.66 -3.69
CA LYS A 17 36.98 -17.26 -4.12
C LYS A 17 38.12 -16.98 -5.12
N GLU A 18 39.33 -17.51 -4.87
CA GLU A 18 40.47 -17.40 -5.79
C GLU A 18 40.21 -18.10 -7.13
N MET A 19 39.51 -19.23 -7.12
CA MET A 19 39.09 -19.96 -8.32
C MET A 19 37.92 -19.37 -9.05
N GLY A 20 37.33 -18.27 -8.57
CA GLY A 20 36.11 -17.68 -9.12
C GLY A 20 34.87 -18.58 -8.99
N TYR A 21 34.90 -19.55 -8.07
CA TYR A 21 33.80 -20.47 -7.87
C TYR A 21 32.63 -19.74 -7.18
N VAL A 22 31.53 -19.59 -7.90
CA VAL A 22 30.26 -19.13 -7.34
C VAL A 22 29.44 -20.36 -6.96
N PRO A 23 29.13 -20.57 -5.68
CA PRO A 23 28.30 -21.68 -5.25
C PRO A 23 26.97 -21.72 -6.01
N ASN A 24 26.62 -22.88 -6.53
CA ASN A 24 25.32 -23.06 -7.17
C ASN A 24 24.22 -22.98 -6.11
N GLN A 25 23.49 -21.85 -6.10
CA GLN A 25 22.41 -21.59 -5.14
C GLN A 25 21.34 -22.68 -5.19
N ALA A 26 21.01 -23.21 -6.38
CA ALA A 26 20.03 -24.29 -6.52
C ALA A 26 20.48 -25.57 -5.78
N ALA A 27 21.76 -25.91 -5.81
CA ALA A 27 22.31 -27.08 -5.09
C ALA A 27 22.33 -26.86 -3.56
N ILE A 28 22.56 -25.62 -3.10
CA ILE A 28 22.49 -25.26 -1.68
C ILE A 28 21.04 -25.33 -1.21
N HIS A 29 20.10 -24.80 -1.98
CA HIS A 29 18.66 -24.80 -1.69
C HIS A 29 18.11 -26.24 -1.57
N LEU A 30 18.53 -27.13 -2.49
CA LEU A 30 18.12 -28.55 -2.46
C LEU A 30 18.56 -29.24 -1.16
N LYS A 31 19.76 -28.92 -0.66
CA LYS A 31 20.33 -29.49 0.57
C LYS A 31 19.64 -28.96 1.84
N LEU A 32 19.14 -27.73 1.80
CA LEU A 32 18.56 -27.04 2.96
C LEU A 32 17.04 -27.14 3.03
N SER A 33 16.38 -27.78 2.04
CA SER A 33 14.91 -27.82 1.88
C SER A 33 14.27 -26.43 1.93
N ARG A 34 15.00 -25.40 1.45
CA ARG A 34 14.56 -24.01 1.39
C ARG A 34 14.87 -23.42 0.02
N SER A 35 13.92 -22.66 -0.50
CA SER A 35 14.07 -21.99 -1.80
C SER A 35 14.77 -20.63 -1.71
N TYR A 36 14.71 -19.99 -0.54
CA TYR A 36 15.10 -18.60 -0.33
C TYR A 36 14.41 -17.64 -1.32
N VAL A 37 13.18 -17.96 -1.65
CA VAL A 37 12.33 -17.14 -2.52
C VAL A 37 11.08 -16.71 -1.75
N ILE A 38 10.83 -15.42 -1.72
CA ILE A 38 9.56 -14.84 -1.25
C ILE A 38 8.75 -14.38 -2.45
N GLY A 39 7.53 -14.88 -2.58
CA GLY A 39 6.57 -14.36 -3.54
C GLY A 39 5.94 -13.05 -3.05
N LEU A 40 5.94 -12.02 -3.88
CA LEU A 40 5.21 -10.77 -3.63
C LEU A 40 4.12 -10.64 -4.68
N TYR A 41 2.88 -10.85 -4.26
CA TYR A 41 1.73 -10.85 -5.14
C TYR A 41 0.86 -9.62 -4.92
N PHE A 42 0.59 -8.89 -5.99
CA PHE A 42 -0.35 -7.77 -6.02
C PHE A 42 -1.68 -8.24 -6.63
N SER A 43 -2.81 -7.64 -6.23
CA SER A 43 -4.10 -7.91 -6.88
C SER A 43 -4.00 -7.78 -8.41
N THR A 44 -3.30 -6.74 -8.88
CA THR A 44 -2.94 -6.54 -10.30
C THR A 44 -1.60 -5.82 -10.37
N ILE A 45 -0.77 -6.08 -11.38
CA ILE A 45 0.47 -5.31 -11.61
C ILE A 45 0.29 -4.32 -12.77
N SER A 46 -0.35 -4.75 -13.85
CA SER A 46 -0.28 -4.03 -15.12
C SER A 46 -1.28 -2.88 -15.28
N LYS A 47 -2.41 -2.91 -14.57
CA LYS A 47 -3.54 -2.02 -14.88
C LYS A 47 -3.91 -1.03 -13.77
N MET A 48 -3.76 -1.40 -12.50
CA MET A 48 -4.32 -0.62 -11.39
C MET A 48 -3.34 -0.28 -10.27
N THR A 49 -2.24 -1.01 -10.13
CA THR A 49 -1.25 -0.71 -9.09
C THR A 49 -0.45 0.53 -9.47
N SER A 50 -0.43 1.53 -8.58
CA SER A 50 0.38 2.73 -8.76
C SER A 50 1.87 2.36 -8.72
N PRO A 51 2.71 2.94 -9.61
CA PRO A 51 4.16 2.77 -9.55
C PRO A 51 4.75 3.14 -8.19
N PHE A 52 4.17 4.11 -7.49
CA PHE A 52 4.60 4.52 -6.14
C PHE A 52 4.30 3.44 -5.11
N VAL A 53 3.10 2.85 -5.14
CA VAL A 53 2.75 1.71 -4.26
C VAL A 53 3.69 0.55 -4.49
N LEU A 54 3.98 0.23 -5.77
CA LEU A 54 4.93 -0.83 -6.12
C LEU A 54 6.34 -0.54 -5.58
N HIS A 55 6.83 0.69 -5.78
CA HIS A 55 8.13 1.14 -5.29
C HIS A 55 8.23 1.04 -3.76
N ASP A 56 7.25 1.58 -3.04
CA ASP A 56 7.24 1.62 -1.58
C ASP A 56 7.19 0.23 -0.96
N VAL A 57 6.33 -0.65 -1.51
CA VAL A 57 6.22 -2.04 -1.06
C VAL A 57 7.53 -2.78 -1.31
N LEU A 58 8.12 -2.66 -2.50
CA LEU A 58 9.41 -3.28 -2.80
C LEU A 58 10.51 -2.77 -1.87
N THR A 59 10.61 -1.47 -1.67
CA THR A 59 11.57 -0.85 -0.75
C THR A 59 11.39 -1.38 0.67
N GLY A 60 10.14 -1.46 1.16
CA GLY A 60 9.83 -2.04 2.45
C GLY A 60 10.26 -3.50 2.58
N VAL A 61 9.90 -4.34 1.61
CA VAL A 61 10.25 -5.76 1.61
C VAL A 61 11.77 -5.94 1.57
N TYR A 62 12.48 -5.31 0.61
CA TYR A 62 13.93 -5.43 0.47
C TYR A 62 14.70 -4.95 1.69
N SER A 63 14.22 -3.93 2.40
CA SER A 63 14.86 -3.43 3.63
C SER A 63 14.89 -4.48 4.75
N ILE A 64 14.00 -5.47 4.71
CA ILE A 64 13.91 -6.54 5.72
C ILE A 64 14.57 -7.84 5.24
N VAL A 65 14.34 -8.25 3.99
CA VAL A 65 14.90 -9.52 3.48
C VAL A 65 16.39 -9.42 3.18
N GLY A 66 16.91 -8.22 2.89
CA GLY A 66 18.30 -7.98 2.52
C GLY A 66 18.73 -8.81 1.31
N SER A 67 19.91 -9.41 1.40
CA SER A 67 20.45 -10.32 0.39
C SER A 67 20.10 -11.80 0.63
N LYS A 68 19.34 -12.10 1.69
CA LYS A 68 19.05 -13.49 2.09
C LYS A 68 18.00 -14.15 1.20
N TYR A 69 16.99 -13.39 0.76
CA TYR A 69 15.91 -13.89 -0.06
C TYR A 69 15.83 -13.19 -1.41
N ASN A 70 15.49 -13.95 -2.44
CA ASN A 70 15.07 -13.41 -3.72
C ASN A 70 13.58 -13.08 -3.69
N ILE A 71 13.19 -11.95 -4.31
CA ILE A 71 11.79 -11.56 -4.41
C ILE A 71 11.29 -11.81 -5.82
N VAL A 72 10.19 -12.56 -5.93
CA VAL A 72 9.48 -12.77 -7.20
C VAL A 72 8.17 -12.01 -7.15
N VAL A 73 8.04 -11.00 -8.01
CA VAL A 73 6.87 -10.11 -8.06
C VAL A 73 5.91 -10.61 -9.13
N LYS A 74 4.63 -10.78 -8.77
CA LYS A 74 3.56 -11.24 -9.68
C LYS A 74 2.23 -10.53 -9.41
N GLY A 75 1.35 -10.54 -10.42
CA GLY A 75 -0.06 -10.18 -10.27
C GLY A 75 -0.92 -11.41 -10.03
N ILE A 76 -1.88 -11.31 -9.10
CA ILE A 76 -2.88 -12.37 -8.88
C ILE A 76 -3.77 -12.52 -10.11
N ASP A 77 -4.06 -11.39 -10.78
CA ASP A 77 -4.85 -11.36 -12.02
C ASP A 77 -4.23 -12.14 -13.21
N MET A 78 -2.93 -12.48 -13.09
CA MET A 78 -2.18 -13.27 -14.08
C MET A 78 -1.90 -14.69 -13.59
N HIS A 79 -2.41 -15.05 -12.40
CA HIS A 79 -2.21 -16.38 -11.83
C HIS A 79 -3.22 -17.38 -12.40
N GLU A 80 -2.72 -18.51 -12.84
CA GLU A 80 -3.54 -19.65 -13.24
C GLU A 80 -3.74 -20.59 -12.05
N ALA A 81 -4.99 -20.81 -11.68
CA ALA A 81 -5.34 -21.63 -10.53
C ALA A 81 -4.73 -23.04 -10.61
N GLY A 82 -4.21 -23.54 -9.49
CA GLY A 82 -3.60 -24.87 -9.40
C GLY A 82 -2.13 -24.92 -9.84
N THR A 83 -1.56 -23.82 -10.35
CA THR A 83 -0.16 -23.80 -10.83
C THR A 83 0.86 -23.41 -9.77
N LEU A 84 0.40 -23.06 -8.56
CA LEU A 84 1.29 -22.65 -7.48
C LEU A 84 2.16 -23.82 -7.00
N ASN A 85 3.48 -23.69 -7.16
CA ASN A 85 4.43 -24.70 -6.71
C ASN A 85 4.89 -24.41 -5.27
N PRO A 86 4.53 -25.24 -4.27
CA PRO A 86 4.86 -25.02 -2.87
C PRO A 86 6.35 -25.15 -2.55
N THR A 87 7.15 -25.81 -3.41
CA THR A 87 8.60 -25.93 -3.19
C THR A 87 9.38 -24.74 -3.74
N TYR A 88 8.72 -23.86 -4.47
CA TYR A 88 9.36 -22.69 -5.07
C TYR A 88 9.39 -21.47 -4.13
N TYR A 89 8.52 -21.42 -3.14
CA TYR A 89 8.42 -20.29 -2.21
C TYR A 89 8.59 -20.73 -0.77
N ASP A 90 9.45 -20.03 0.00
CA ASP A 90 9.50 -20.18 1.45
C ASP A 90 8.34 -19.44 2.12
N GLY A 91 7.81 -18.41 1.45
CA GLY A 91 6.64 -17.67 1.89
C GLY A 91 6.11 -16.71 0.84
N ILE A 92 4.90 -16.22 1.06
CA ILE A 92 4.20 -15.32 0.14
C ILE A 92 3.66 -14.09 0.89
N ILE A 93 3.93 -12.91 0.35
CA ILE A 93 3.31 -11.64 0.75
C ILE A 93 2.24 -11.33 -0.29
N VAL A 94 1.00 -11.14 0.15
CA VAL A 94 -0.14 -10.79 -0.72
C VAL A 94 -0.58 -9.37 -0.41
N LEU A 95 -0.41 -8.45 -1.37
CA LEU A 95 -1.05 -7.14 -1.33
C LEU A 95 -2.43 -7.28 -1.98
N SER A 96 -3.44 -7.48 -1.14
CA SER A 96 -4.83 -7.65 -1.60
C SER A 96 -5.62 -6.36 -1.54
N GLN A 97 -6.40 -6.11 -2.59
CA GLN A 97 -7.33 -4.98 -2.67
C GLN A 97 -8.71 -5.41 -3.18
N ARG A 98 -8.87 -6.68 -3.61
CA ARG A 98 -10.10 -7.17 -4.23
C ARG A 98 -10.60 -8.45 -3.57
N THR A 99 -11.91 -8.65 -3.66
CA THR A 99 -12.55 -9.86 -3.10
C THR A 99 -12.13 -11.11 -3.87
N GLU A 100 -11.91 -11.00 -5.16
CA GLU A 100 -11.49 -12.07 -6.06
C GLU A 100 -10.12 -12.66 -5.71
N ASP A 101 -9.26 -11.88 -5.04
CA ASP A 101 -7.94 -12.35 -4.56
C ASP A 101 -8.06 -13.51 -3.57
N ARG A 102 -9.26 -13.74 -3.00
CA ARG A 102 -9.53 -14.79 -2.02
C ARG A 102 -9.19 -16.19 -2.54
N ALA A 103 -9.56 -16.50 -3.79
CA ALA A 103 -9.29 -17.80 -4.38
C ALA A 103 -7.78 -18.13 -4.42
N PHE A 104 -6.95 -17.15 -4.77
CA PHE A 104 -5.50 -17.30 -4.72
C PHE A 104 -4.98 -17.53 -3.29
N MET A 105 -5.48 -16.76 -2.33
CA MET A 105 -5.06 -16.92 -0.93
C MET A 105 -5.45 -18.30 -0.37
N GLU A 106 -6.62 -18.82 -0.72
CA GLU A 106 -7.06 -20.15 -0.35
C GLU A 106 -6.16 -21.24 -0.95
N GLU A 107 -5.74 -21.10 -2.22
CA GLU A 107 -4.75 -21.99 -2.85
C GLU A 107 -3.41 -21.96 -2.09
N VAL A 108 -2.92 -20.78 -1.69
CA VAL A 108 -1.68 -20.64 -0.89
C VAL A 108 -1.79 -21.41 0.42
N LEU A 109 -2.94 -21.31 1.12
CA LEU A 109 -3.20 -22.01 2.37
C LEU A 109 -3.28 -23.54 2.18
N GLU A 110 -3.99 -24.00 1.14
CA GLU A 110 -4.07 -25.43 0.79
C GLU A 110 -2.68 -26.03 0.52
N LYS A 111 -1.81 -25.27 -0.16
CA LYS A 111 -0.41 -25.64 -0.41
C LYS A 111 0.48 -25.52 0.82
N LYS A 112 -0.04 -25.05 1.95
CA LYS A 112 0.67 -24.85 3.24
C LYS A 112 1.90 -23.94 3.10
N ILE A 113 1.85 -22.95 2.21
CA ILE A 113 2.90 -21.96 2.07
C ILE A 113 2.67 -20.87 3.12
N PRO A 114 3.66 -20.50 3.95
CA PRO A 114 3.57 -19.38 4.86
C PRO A 114 3.13 -18.11 4.12
N MET A 115 2.08 -17.44 4.61
CA MET A 115 1.51 -16.28 3.96
C MET A 115 1.25 -15.15 4.94
N VAL A 116 1.46 -13.93 4.47
CA VAL A 116 0.95 -12.70 5.09
C VAL A 116 0.14 -11.91 4.07
N VAL A 117 -1.03 -11.42 4.48
CA VAL A 117 -1.85 -10.52 3.66
C VAL A 117 -1.68 -9.09 4.17
N ILE A 118 -1.35 -8.17 3.29
CA ILE A 118 -1.20 -6.75 3.62
C ILE A 118 -2.25 -5.90 2.94
N CYS A 119 -2.56 -4.75 3.52
CA CYS A 119 -3.46 -3.69 3.05
C CYS A 119 -4.97 -3.98 3.15
N ARG A 120 -5.42 -5.20 3.12
CA ARG A 120 -6.83 -5.56 3.23
C ARG A 120 -7.07 -6.45 4.44
N LYS A 121 -8.15 -6.16 5.16
CA LYS A 121 -8.66 -7.08 6.19
C LYS A 121 -9.25 -8.31 5.51
N VAL A 122 -8.73 -9.49 5.87
CA VAL A 122 -9.22 -10.77 5.35
C VAL A 122 -9.74 -11.66 6.50
N ASP A 123 -10.74 -12.47 6.18
CA ASP A 123 -11.32 -13.47 7.09
C ASP A 123 -10.88 -14.86 6.64
N ILE A 124 -9.58 -15.12 6.75
CA ILE A 124 -8.90 -16.39 6.49
C ILE A 124 -7.80 -16.57 7.55
N ASP A 125 -7.36 -17.80 7.73
CA ASP A 125 -6.31 -18.16 8.70
C ASP A 125 -4.90 -17.77 8.19
N ALA A 126 -4.63 -16.47 8.13
CA ALA A 126 -3.36 -15.91 7.68
C ALA A 126 -2.94 -14.72 8.53
N LEU A 127 -1.63 -14.50 8.61
CA LEU A 127 -1.07 -13.24 9.11
C LEU A 127 -1.64 -12.06 8.32
N ASN A 128 -2.04 -10.99 9.02
CA ASN A 128 -2.66 -9.85 8.37
C ASN A 128 -2.14 -8.51 8.92
N VAL A 129 -1.60 -7.67 8.03
CA VAL A 129 -1.13 -6.32 8.38
C VAL A 129 -1.91 -5.29 7.57
N THR A 130 -2.61 -4.40 8.27
CA THR A 130 -3.50 -3.40 7.68
C THR A 130 -3.32 -2.04 8.33
N THR A 131 -4.04 -1.06 7.82
CA THR A 131 -4.31 0.23 8.48
C THR A 131 -5.82 0.43 8.61
N ASP A 132 -6.24 1.38 9.44
CA ASP A 132 -7.65 1.78 9.51
C ASP A 132 -7.94 2.91 8.50
N GLU A 133 -8.24 2.51 7.27
CA GLU A 133 -8.56 3.44 6.17
C GLU A 133 -9.84 4.25 6.43
N THR A 134 -10.80 3.64 7.13
CA THR A 134 -12.07 4.31 7.50
C THR A 134 -11.78 5.45 8.46
N LYS A 135 -11.07 5.16 9.56
CA LYS A 135 -10.72 6.19 10.54
C LYS A 135 -9.82 7.27 9.97
N ALA A 136 -8.90 6.89 9.10
CA ALA A 136 -8.01 7.82 8.41
C ALA A 136 -8.77 8.83 7.54
N MET A 137 -9.75 8.36 6.77
CA MET A 137 -10.57 9.23 5.93
C MET A 137 -11.58 10.05 6.73
N GLU A 138 -12.12 9.50 7.85
CA GLU A 138 -12.87 10.29 8.82
C GLU A 138 -12.05 11.49 9.30
N THR A 139 -10.78 11.26 9.68
CA THR A 139 -9.88 12.31 10.17
C THR A 139 -9.64 13.39 9.11
N ALA A 140 -9.49 13.03 7.85
CA ALA A 140 -9.31 13.98 6.75
C ALA A 140 -10.54 14.86 6.54
N MET A 141 -11.72 14.24 6.55
CA MET A 141 -13.00 14.97 6.41
C MET A 141 -13.32 15.81 7.64
N ASP A 142 -13.12 15.27 8.86
CA ASP A 142 -13.23 16.02 10.12
C ASP A 142 -12.39 17.30 10.07
N TYR A 143 -11.14 17.20 9.61
CA TYR A 143 -10.23 18.34 9.51
C TYR A 143 -10.73 19.44 8.57
N LEU A 144 -11.31 19.09 7.42
CA LEU A 144 -11.95 20.09 6.54
C LEU A 144 -13.13 20.77 7.23
N ILE A 145 -14.00 20.00 7.87
CA ILE A 145 -15.21 20.52 8.51
C ILE A 145 -14.87 21.41 9.71
N GLU A 146 -13.87 21.02 10.52
CA GLU A 146 -13.35 21.80 11.66
C GLU A 146 -12.69 23.12 11.25
N ASN A 147 -12.13 23.17 10.01
CA ASN A 147 -11.66 24.42 9.41
C ASN A 147 -12.75 25.27 8.74
N GLY A 148 -14.03 24.91 8.94
CA GLY A 148 -15.18 25.70 8.51
C GLY A 148 -15.74 25.32 7.14
N HIS A 149 -15.16 24.36 6.44
CA HIS A 149 -15.68 23.92 5.13
C HIS A 149 -17.00 23.18 5.28
N ARG A 150 -17.99 23.55 4.45
CA ARG A 150 -19.29 22.90 4.37
C ARG A 150 -19.64 22.51 2.93
N ASN A 151 -19.22 23.31 1.96
CA ASN A 151 -19.32 22.97 0.54
C ASN A 151 -18.04 22.23 0.13
N ILE A 152 -18.06 20.92 0.35
CA ILE A 152 -16.95 19.98 0.09
C ILE A 152 -17.38 19.07 -1.04
N CYS A 153 -16.44 18.78 -1.97
CA CYS A 153 -16.63 17.74 -2.98
C CYS A 153 -15.57 16.64 -2.82
N VAL A 154 -15.87 15.44 -3.31
CA VAL A 154 -15.03 14.25 -3.09
C VAL A 154 -14.65 13.61 -4.42
N ILE A 155 -13.36 13.35 -4.61
CA ILE A 155 -12.83 12.53 -5.72
C ILE A 155 -12.43 11.18 -5.15
N GLU A 156 -13.26 10.18 -5.39
CA GLU A 156 -13.06 8.82 -4.90
C GLU A 156 -12.11 8.00 -5.79
N GLY A 157 -11.74 6.81 -5.34
CA GLY A 157 -10.94 5.87 -6.10
C GLY A 157 -11.79 4.94 -7.00
N ALA A 158 -11.14 3.92 -7.56
CA ALA A 158 -11.80 2.89 -8.35
C ALA A 158 -12.77 2.07 -7.46
N PRO A 159 -14.03 1.89 -7.86
CA PRO A 159 -15.09 1.39 -6.97
C PRO A 159 -14.95 -0.07 -6.52
N ASN A 160 -14.17 -0.87 -7.25
CA ASN A 160 -13.97 -2.30 -6.97
C ASN A 160 -12.80 -2.60 -6.00
N LEU A 161 -12.22 -1.57 -5.38
CA LEU A 161 -11.12 -1.73 -4.43
C LEU A 161 -11.63 -1.57 -2.98
N ASP A 162 -11.12 -2.41 -2.09
CA ASP A 162 -11.48 -2.37 -0.67
C ASP A 162 -11.09 -1.05 -0.01
N SER A 163 -9.93 -0.48 -0.38
CA SER A 163 -9.53 0.86 0.06
C SER A 163 -10.54 1.94 -0.32
N THR A 164 -11.10 1.90 -1.54
CA THR A 164 -12.14 2.84 -1.96
C THR A 164 -13.39 2.71 -1.09
N ARG A 165 -13.85 1.49 -0.86
CA ARG A 165 -15.01 1.22 0.00
C ARG A 165 -14.80 1.72 1.43
N LEU A 166 -13.64 1.46 2.02
CA LEU A 166 -13.34 1.87 3.40
C LEU A 166 -13.23 3.39 3.53
N ARG A 167 -12.56 4.05 2.59
CA ARG A 167 -12.45 5.51 2.56
C ARG A 167 -13.79 6.17 2.31
N HIS A 168 -14.64 5.59 1.45
CA HIS A 168 -16.01 6.03 1.24
C HIS A 168 -16.82 6.03 2.55
N ILE A 169 -16.78 4.93 3.30
CA ILE A 169 -17.43 4.84 4.61
C ILE A 169 -16.87 5.92 5.56
N GLY A 170 -15.56 6.15 5.55
CA GLY A 170 -14.91 7.10 6.46
C GLY A 170 -15.39 8.54 6.27
N TRP A 171 -15.34 9.08 5.05
CA TRP A 171 -15.77 10.46 4.83
C TRP A 171 -17.28 10.63 5.07
N GLN A 172 -18.10 9.63 4.75
CA GLN A 172 -19.52 9.67 5.04
C GLN A 172 -19.82 9.69 6.54
N ASN A 173 -19.08 8.88 7.33
CA ASN A 173 -19.23 8.89 8.79
C ASN A 173 -18.91 10.28 9.38
N ALA A 174 -17.82 10.90 8.94
CA ALA A 174 -17.46 12.25 9.36
C ALA A 174 -18.52 13.28 8.94
N ALA A 175 -19.01 13.21 7.71
CA ALA A 175 -20.08 14.10 7.24
C ALA A 175 -21.32 14.02 8.15
N ARG A 176 -21.83 12.80 8.40
CA ARG A 176 -22.99 12.57 9.28
C ARG A 176 -22.75 13.05 10.70
N LYS A 177 -21.57 12.79 11.26
CA LYS A 177 -21.14 13.24 12.60
C LYS A 177 -21.26 14.76 12.76
N HIS A 178 -20.97 15.51 11.71
CA HIS A 178 -21.03 16.97 11.69
C HIS A 178 -22.35 17.54 11.12
N GLY A 179 -23.38 16.71 10.94
CA GLY A 179 -24.70 17.12 10.47
C GLY A 179 -24.77 17.46 8.98
N LEU A 180 -23.79 17.01 8.18
CA LEU A 180 -23.84 17.08 6.73
C LEU A 180 -24.48 15.79 6.18
N ASP A 181 -25.34 15.95 5.19
CA ASP A 181 -25.93 14.81 4.49
C ASP A 181 -24.95 14.33 3.41
N PRO A 182 -24.34 13.13 3.55
CA PRO A 182 -23.39 12.64 2.57
C PRO A 182 -24.00 12.37 1.18
N ASP A 183 -25.32 12.15 1.11
CA ASP A 183 -25.99 11.81 -0.14
C ASP A 183 -26.10 13.02 -1.10
N ILE A 184 -25.96 14.24 -0.57
CA ILE A 184 -25.95 15.48 -1.38
C ILE A 184 -24.54 16.04 -1.62
N ILE A 185 -23.50 15.46 -1.03
CA ILE A 185 -22.10 15.86 -1.27
C ILE A 185 -21.69 15.43 -2.69
N PRO A 186 -21.36 16.39 -3.59
CA PRO A 186 -20.97 16.05 -4.95
C PRO A 186 -19.72 15.16 -4.96
N THR A 187 -19.83 14.00 -5.61
CA THR A 187 -18.79 12.97 -5.60
C THR A 187 -18.59 12.41 -6.98
N VAL A 188 -17.36 12.17 -7.37
CA VAL A 188 -16.98 11.49 -8.63
C VAL A 188 -16.03 10.34 -8.37
N SER A 189 -16.19 9.25 -9.11
CA SER A 189 -15.26 8.12 -9.07
C SER A 189 -14.06 8.39 -9.97
N GLY A 190 -12.87 8.15 -9.44
CA GLY A 190 -11.61 8.19 -10.16
C GLY A 190 -10.99 6.80 -10.33
N THR A 191 -9.71 6.79 -10.71
CA THR A 191 -8.92 5.57 -10.95
C THR A 191 -7.61 5.54 -10.17
N TYR A 192 -7.47 6.39 -9.15
CA TYR A 192 -6.22 6.62 -8.42
C TYR A 192 -5.09 7.22 -9.28
N ARG A 193 -5.40 7.73 -10.47
CA ARG A 193 -4.44 8.34 -11.40
C ARG A 193 -4.63 9.84 -11.51
N TYR A 194 -3.54 10.55 -11.75
CA TYR A 194 -3.51 11.99 -11.97
C TYR A 194 -4.61 12.48 -12.92
N ALA A 195 -4.74 11.84 -14.09
CA ALA A 195 -5.73 12.21 -15.09
C ALA A 195 -7.18 12.15 -14.57
N SER A 196 -7.49 11.14 -13.72
CA SER A 196 -8.84 11.05 -13.14
C SER A 196 -9.09 12.10 -12.06
N GLY A 197 -8.04 12.50 -11.33
CA GLY A 197 -8.11 13.63 -10.39
C GLY A 197 -8.38 14.95 -11.10
N TYR A 198 -7.66 15.19 -12.19
CA TYR A 198 -7.87 16.36 -13.05
C TYR A 198 -9.29 16.42 -13.62
N GLN A 199 -9.76 15.35 -14.27
CA GLN A 199 -11.10 15.28 -14.85
C GLN A 199 -12.19 15.39 -13.78
N GLY A 200 -12.01 14.70 -12.67
CA GLY A 200 -12.95 14.78 -11.55
C GLY A 200 -13.07 16.18 -10.96
N ALA A 201 -11.95 16.88 -10.79
CA ALA A 201 -11.97 18.26 -10.31
C ALA A 201 -12.64 19.22 -11.30
N LYS A 202 -12.43 19.08 -12.61
CA LYS A 202 -13.12 19.89 -13.64
C LYS A 202 -14.64 19.78 -13.49
N LEU A 203 -15.18 18.59 -13.27
CA LEU A 203 -16.61 18.37 -13.07
C LEU A 203 -17.09 18.95 -11.74
N LEU A 204 -16.31 18.78 -10.66
CA LEU A 204 -16.71 19.19 -9.33
C LEU A 204 -16.60 20.70 -9.09
N LEU A 205 -15.74 21.40 -9.83
CA LEU A 205 -15.62 22.86 -9.74
C LEU A 205 -16.92 23.60 -10.15
N GLU A 206 -17.79 22.97 -10.94
CA GLU A 206 -19.13 23.51 -11.26
C GLU A 206 -20.02 23.70 -10.03
N TYR A 207 -19.76 22.95 -8.94
CA TYR A 207 -20.45 23.10 -7.65
C TYR A 207 -19.85 24.19 -6.75
N HIS A 208 -18.83 24.91 -7.22
CA HIS A 208 -18.11 25.97 -6.48
C HIS A 208 -17.63 25.50 -5.07
N PRO A 209 -16.95 24.36 -4.95
CA PRO A 209 -16.55 23.84 -3.66
C PRO A 209 -15.53 24.75 -2.98
N THR A 210 -15.58 24.82 -1.65
CA THR A 210 -14.52 25.45 -0.86
C THR A 210 -13.36 24.49 -0.54
N ALA A 211 -13.61 23.17 -0.70
CA ALA A 211 -12.61 22.14 -0.53
C ALA A 211 -12.86 20.91 -1.41
N LEU A 212 -11.79 20.27 -1.84
CA LEU A 212 -11.78 18.96 -2.48
C LEU A 212 -11.05 17.94 -1.59
N LEU A 213 -11.70 16.80 -1.33
CA LEU A 213 -11.14 15.64 -0.67
C LEU A 213 -10.84 14.57 -1.71
N CYS A 214 -9.57 14.23 -1.91
CA CYS A 214 -9.12 13.25 -2.88
C CYS A 214 -8.69 11.95 -2.18
N PHE A 215 -9.05 10.79 -2.75
CA PHE A 215 -8.71 9.50 -2.17
C PHE A 215 -7.24 9.11 -2.31
N ASN A 216 -6.43 9.85 -3.07
CA ASN A 216 -4.97 9.76 -3.01
C ASN A 216 -4.30 11.06 -3.46
N ASP A 217 -2.99 11.13 -3.24
CA ASP A 217 -2.17 12.30 -3.58
C ASP A 217 -2.04 12.49 -5.10
N GLU A 218 -1.99 11.39 -5.88
CA GLU A 218 -1.89 11.46 -7.35
C GLU A 218 -3.10 12.18 -7.95
N MET A 219 -4.31 11.84 -7.48
CA MET A 219 -5.53 12.55 -7.90
C MET A 219 -5.56 13.99 -7.35
N ALA A 220 -5.05 14.23 -6.14
CA ALA A 220 -4.99 15.60 -5.59
C ALA A 220 -4.08 16.50 -6.42
N PHE A 221 -2.95 16.00 -6.92
CA PHE A 221 -2.10 16.77 -7.85
C PHE A 221 -2.81 17.06 -9.17
N GLY A 222 -3.56 16.08 -9.71
CA GLY A 222 -4.41 16.31 -10.88
C GLY A 222 -5.52 17.34 -10.63
N ALA A 223 -6.18 17.26 -9.47
CA ALA A 223 -7.20 18.21 -9.07
C ALA A 223 -6.64 19.65 -8.95
N ARG A 224 -5.44 19.78 -8.38
CA ARG A 224 -4.75 21.08 -8.32
C ARG A 224 -4.55 21.70 -9.70
N GLU A 225 -4.13 20.90 -10.68
CA GLU A 225 -3.95 21.39 -12.06
C GLU A 225 -5.24 21.97 -12.61
N ALA A 226 -6.36 21.24 -12.46
CA ALA A 226 -7.68 21.72 -12.89
C ALA A 226 -8.09 23.01 -12.18
N ILE A 227 -7.84 23.14 -10.86
CA ILE A 227 -8.13 24.35 -10.09
C ILE A 227 -7.33 25.54 -10.65
N VAL A 228 -6.04 25.37 -10.94
CA VAL A 228 -5.17 26.43 -11.44
C VAL A 228 -5.56 26.86 -12.86
N GLU A 229 -5.95 25.93 -13.72
CA GLU A 229 -6.45 26.24 -15.08
C GLU A 229 -7.74 27.06 -15.07
N GLU A 230 -8.60 26.90 -14.07
CA GLU A 230 -9.78 27.73 -13.86
C GLU A 230 -9.46 29.11 -13.24
N GLY A 231 -8.16 29.43 -13.07
CA GLY A 231 -7.70 30.69 -12.48
C GLY A 231 -7.84 30.75 -10.96
N LEU A 232 -8.16 29.63 -10.32
CA LEU A 232 -8.34 29.52 -8.87
C LEU A 232 -7.04 29.14 -8.18
N LYS A 233 -6.93 29.39 -6.88
CA LYS A 233 -5.75 29.14 -6.05
C LYS A 233 -6.02 28.12 -4.95
N VAL A 234 -5.02 27.28 -4.70
CA VAL A 234 -4.97 26.40 -3.53
C VAL A 234 -4.00 27.01 -2.51
N PRO A 235 -4.43 27.24 -1.26
CA PRO A 235 -5.74 26.95 -0.66
C PRO A 235 -6.74 28.12 -0.74
N ASP A 236 -6.37 29.30 -1.34
CA ASP A 236 -7.10 30.55 -1.15
C ASP A 236 -8.54 30.51 -1.67
N ASP A 237 -8.80 29.82 -2.76
CA ASP A 237 -10.14 29.65 -3.32
C ASP A 237 -10.69 28.25 -3.00
N VAL A 238 -9.88 27.20 -3.19
CA VAL A 238 -10.24 25.81 -2.95
C VAL A 238 -9.18 25.13 -2.10
N SER A 239 -9.54 24.65 -0.92
CA SER A 239 -8.71 23.78 -0.09
C SER A 239 -8.60 22.37 -0.67
N LEU A 240 -7.49 21.68 -0.42
CA LEU A 240 -7.23 20.37 -1.02
C LEU A 240 -6.59 19.42 0.00
N ILE A 241 -7.14 18.21 0.11
CA ILE A 241 -6.56 17.11 0.90
C ILE A 241 -6.37 15.89 0.01
N GLY A 242 -5.21 15.22 0.17
CA GLY A 242 -4.89 13.94 -0.44
C GLY A 242 -4.83 12.80 0.56
N PHE A 243 -4.26 11.68 0.12
CA PHE A 243 -4.06 10.46 0.90
C PHE A 243 -2.84 9.72 0.34
N ASP A 244 -2.04 9.09 1.17
CA ASP A 244 -0.84 8.27 1.01
C ASP A 244 0.44 8.95 1.51
N ASN A 245 0.53 10.29 1.53
CA ASN A 245 1.72 11.08 1.88
C ASN A 245 2.94 10.73 1.02
N TRP A 246 2.78 10.83 -0.30
CA TRP A 246 3.89 10.61 -1.22
C TRP A 246 5.05 11.60 -0.99
N ASP A 247 6.26 11.19 -1.33
CA ASP A 247 7.44 12.06 -1.27
C ASP A 247 7.22 13.39 -2.01
N MET A 248 6.54 13.36 -3.16
CA MET A 248 6.17 14.55 -3.92
C MET A 248 5.29 15.53 -3.13
N SER A 249 4.48 15.05 -2.18
CA SER A 249 3.59 15.88 -1.37
C SER A 249 4.35 16.85 -0.46
N GLY A 250 5.59 16.53 -0.11
CA GLY A 250 6.46 17.39 0.69
C GLY A 250 7.42 18.27 -0.12
N TYR A 251 7.75 17.88 -1.36
CA TYR A 251 8.78 18.56 -2.20
C TYR A 251 8.22 19.49 -3.27
N SER A 252 6.94 19.37 -3.65
CA SER A 252 6.35 20.27 -4.63
C SER A 252 6.18 21.68 -4.05
N SER A 253 6.05 22.70 -4.92
CA SER A 253 5.70 24.06 -4.51
C SER A 253 4.37 24.10 -3.69
N MET A 254 3.48 23.14 -3.95
CA MET A 254 2.32 22.85 -3.15
C MET A 254 2.66 21.74 -2.14
N LYS A 255 2.78 22.10 -0.87
CA LYS A 255 2.95 21.14 0.22
C LYS A 255 1.59 20.60 0.62
N LEU A 256 1.20 19.47 0.02
CA LEU A 256 -0.13 18.89 0.14
C LEU A 256 -0.41 18.39 1.56
N THR A 257 -1.51 18.86 2.17
CA THR A 257 -2.10 18.24 3.36
C THR A 257 -2.66 16.88 2.97
N THR A 258 -2.27 15.83 3.67
CA THR A 258 -2.57 14.46 3.26
C THR A 258 -2.61 13.51 4.46
N VAL A 259 -3.25 12.37 4.30
CA VAL A 259 -3.15 11.29 5.28
C VAL A 259 -1.94 10.42 4.96
N GLU A 260 -1.06 10.25 5.94
CA GLU A 260 0.04 9.30 5.83
C GLU A 260 -0.44 7.87 6.02
N ARG A 261 -0.28 7.07 4.96
CA ARG A 261 -0.41 5.62 4.98
C ARG A 261 0.86 5.02 4.43
N SER A 262 1.82 4.75 5.29
CA SER A 262 3.13 4.27 4.84
C SER A 262 3.05 2.84 4.31
N MET A 263 2.99 2.69 2.99
CA MET A 263 3.04 1.39 2.31
C MET A 263 4.33 0.65 2.61
N SER A 264 5.44 1.38 2.72
CA SER A 264 6.74 0.80 3.09
C SER A 264 6.71 0.20 4.50
N GLU A 265 6.12 0.87 5.51
CA GLU A 265 6.03 0.32 6.86
C GLU A 265 5.08 -0.89 6.94
N ILE A 266 3.96 -0.86 6.21
CA ILE A 266 3.05 -2.01 6.10
C ILE A 266 3.80 -3.22 5.51
N ALA A 267 4.57 -3.00 4.45
CA ALA A 267 5.37 -4.04 3.81
C ALA A 267 6.50 -4.55 4.71
N LYS A 268 7.20 -3.66 5.43
CA LYS A 268 8.23 -4.03 6.42
C LYS A 268 7.66 -4.92 7.51
N GLU A 269 6.55 -4.50 8.11
CA GLU A 269 5.95 -5.28 9.19
C GLU A 269 5.41 -6.62 8.69
N GLY A 270 4.73 -6.63 7.53
CA GLY A 270 4.30 -7.86 6.87
C GLY A 270 5.47 -8.82 6.63
N THR A 271 6.58 -8.29 6.13
CA THR A 271 7.80 -9.10 5.89
C THR A 271 8.39 -9.63 7.19
N ARG A 272 8.48 -8.82 8.25
CA ARG A 272 9.01 -9.25 9.55
C ARG A 272 8.20 -10.40 10.15
N VAL A 273 6.88 -10.31 10.14
CA VAL A 273 6.03 -11.35 10.71
C VAL A 273 6.06 -12.62 9.87
N LEU A 274 6.13 -12.49 8.53
CA LEU A 274 6.29 -13.63 7.64
C LEU A 274 7.63 -14.36 7.88
N LEU A 275 8.73 -13.63 7.98
CA LEU A 275 10.06 -14.23 8.22
C LEU A 275 10.12 -14.93 9.59
N ARG A 276 9.52 -14.35 10.64
CA ARG A 276 9.42 -15.04 11.95
C ARG A 276 8.67 -16.37 11.82
N ARG A 277 7.59 -16.41 11.04
CA ARG A 277 6.88 -17.67 10.79
C ARG A 277 7.74 -18.68 10.05
N ILE A 278 8.50 -18.24 9.03
CA ILE A 278 9.37 -19.11 8.22
C ILE A 278 10.59 -19.60 9.01
N GLU A 279 11.22 -18.73 9.80
CA GLU A 279 12.52 -18.98 10.42
C GLU A 279 12.38 -19.60 11.82
N ASP A 280 11.44 -19.10 12.61
CA ASP A 280 11.28 -19.45 14.01
C ASP A 280 10.09 -20.41 14.24
N GLY A 281 9.28 -20.69 13.22
CA GLY A 281 8.09 -21.54 13.32
C GLY A 281 6.97 -20.96 14.19
N VAL A 282 6.97 -19.63 14.41
CA VAL A 282 5.96 -18.97 15.24
C VAL A 282 4.63 -18.93 14.49
N GLU A 283 3.67 -19.71 14.93
CA GLU A 283 2.30 -19.67 14.43
C GLU A 283 1.51 -18.60 15.19
N ASP A 284 1.44 -17.42 14.60
CA ASP A 284 0.68 -16.29 15.15
C ASP A 284 -0.10 -15.63 14.01
N ASN A 285 -1.41 -15.87 13.99
CA ASN A 285 -2.32 -15.33 12.97
C ASN A 285 -2.94 -14.00 13.42
N ARG A 286 -2.20 -13.20 14.19
CA ARG A 286 -2.65 -11.88 14.63
C ARG A 286 -2.89 -10.96 13.44
N ARG A 287 -3.90 -10.11 13.62
CA ARG A 287 -4.01 -8.89 12.84
C ARG A 287 -3.21 -7.78 13.49
N ILE A 288 -2.34 -7.18 12.70
CA ILE A 288 -1.60 -5.96 13.06
C ILE A 288 -2.25 -4.81 12.32
N VAL A 289 -2.65 -3.78 13.06
CA VAL A 289 -3.21 -2.54 12.48
C VAL A 289 -2.23 -1.42 12.77
N LEU A 290 -1.64 -0.85 11.74
CA LEU A 290 -0.75 0.30 11.83
C LEU A 290 -1.56 1.59 11.82
N GLU A 291 -1.07 2.61 12.51
CA GLU A 291 -1.71 3.92 12.57
C GLU A 291 -1.50 4.72 11.28
N ASN A 292 -2.56 5.41 10.86
CA ASN A 292 -2.51 6.47 9.87
C ASN A 292 -2.45 7.83 10.58
N ARG A 293 -1.83 8.83 9.94
CA ARG A 293 -1.71 10.18 10.51
C ARG A 293 -2.08 11.24 9.48
N LEU A 294 -2.82 12.25 9.88
CA LEU A 294 -3.01 13.44 9.06
C LEU A 294 -1.76 14.32 9.13
N ILE A 295 -1.15 14.57 8.00
CA ILE A 295 0.01 15.46 7.84
C ILE A 295 -0.50 16.79 7.31
N VAL A 296 -0.64 17.74 8.21
CA VAL A 296 -1.11 19.09 7.89
C VAL A 296 0.02 19.89 7.26
N ARG A 297 -0.26 20.49 6.10
CA ARG A 297 0.66 21.37 5.38
C ARG A 297 -0.07 22.64 4.94
N ASN A 298 0.11 23.09 3.68
CA ASN A 298 -0.36 24.43 3.27
C ASN A 298 -1.53 24.42 2.27
N THR A 299 -2.21 23.30 2.06
CA THR A 299 -3.30 23.21 1.07
C THR A 299 -4.69 23.30 1.66
N VAL A 300 -4.81 23.55 2.94
CA VAL A 300 -6.10 23.78 3.60
C VAL A 300 -6.07 25.15 4.31
N ARG A 301 -7.01 26.02 3.96
CA ARG A 301 -7.21 27.27 4.69
C ARG A 301 -8.33 27.11 5.72
N ARG A 302 -8.31 27.94 6.72
CA ARG A 302 -9.43 28.08 7.65
C ARG A 302 -10.43 29.10 7.09
N LEU A 303 -11.69 28.71 7.03
CA LEU A 303 -12.81 29.61 6.77
C LEU A 303 -13.29 30.19 8.12
N VAL A 304 -13.52 31.48 8.16
CA VAL A 304 -13.95 32.18 9.39
C VAL A 304 -15.45 32.00 9.59
#